data_a3e2904867a9e628dac605478883cbb8
#
_entry.id   a3e2904867a9e628dac605478883cbb8
#
_cell.length_a   1.000
_cell.length_b   1.000
_cell.length_c   1.000
_cell.angle_alpha   90.00
_cell.angle_beta   90.00
_cell.angle_gamma   90.00
#
_symmetry.space_group_name_H-M   'P 1'
#
loop_
_entity.id
_entity.type
_entity.pdbx_description
1 polymer ?
#
loop_
_entity_poly.entity_id
_entity_poly.type
_entity_poly.pdbx_seq_one_letter_code
_entity_poly.pdbx_strand_id
1 'polypeptide(L)'
;MIELKNVYRGDEVKFVNMFRNLQSDLLSDFLRAHPDFQQGAAFSSVNYYNNPTGDNSRLYSKEHAWKVSPVKSFKGMNPAVSDMYPTAYNLVKEFGNDCVLGCYSIFEPNTILYRHTGVENRDAKHIRIHIPLYVPEGDIGFEVENEIVLWDDVFSFNNQKLHSGWNNTNERRLVFLLDLSREICDLPPAPAWYPGANDNVPVFEKTRDHALL
;
A
#
# COMPACT_ATOMS: atom_id res chain seq x y z
N MET A 1 8.83 10.18 -25.71
CA MET A 1 9.00 10.56 -24.29
C MET A 1 7.82 9.95 -23.55
N ILE A 2 8.06 9.00 -22.65
CA ILE A 2 6.97 8.40 -21.87
C ILE A 2 6.50 9.47 -20.88
N GLU A 3 5.23 9.82 -20.94
CA GLU A 3 4.62 10.79 -20.03
C GLU A 3 4.57 10.18 -18.62
N LEU A 4 5.04 10.93 -17.63
CA LEU A 4 4.95 10.51 -16.23
C LEU A 4 3.52 10.69 -15.74
N LYS A 5 2.81 9.57 -15.57
CA LYS A 5 1.48 9.54 -14.98
C LYS A 5 1.55 9.56 -13.45
N ASN A 6 0.49 10.04 -12.82
CA ASN A 6 0.32 9.91 -11.37
C ASN A 6 0.00 8.45 -11.00
N VAL A 7 -0.84 7.80 -11.81
CA VAL A 7 -1.30 6.43 -11.62
C VAL A 7 -1.16 5.65 -12.94
N TYR A 8 -0.76 4.40 -12.84
CA TYR A 8 -0.76 3.40 -13.92
C TYR A 8 -1.74 2.29 -13.51
N ARG A 9 -2.61 1.85 -14.43
CA ARG A 9 -3.69 0.90 -14.12
C ARG A 9 -3.65 -0.31 -15.04
N GLY A 10 -4.02 -1.47 -14.48
CA GLY A 10 -4.18 -2.69 -15.25
C GLY A 10 -2.96 -2.96 -16.14
N ASP A 11 -3.18 -3.09 -17.44
CA ASP A 11 -2.13 -3.47 -18.42
C ASP A 11 -0.99 -2.45 -18.57
N GLU A 12 -1.12 -1.27 -18.00
CA GLU A 12 -0.02 -0.30 -17.91
C GLU A 12 0.99 -0.65 -16.80
N VAL A 13 0.60 -1.52 -15.85
CA VAL A 13 1.48 -1.95 -14.76
C VAL A 13 2.33 -3.11 -15.25
N LYS A 14 3.65 -2.95 -15.18
CA LYS A 14 4.57 -4.05 -15.49
C LYS A 14 4.27 -5.24 -14.57
N PHE A 15 4.34 -6.45 -15.10
CA PHE A 15 4.04 -7.70 -14.39
C PHE A 15 2.57 -7.87 -13.97
N VAL A 16 1.64 -7.05 -14.46
CA VAL A 16 0.22 -7.10 -14.04
C VAL A 16 -0.40 -8.50 -14.15
N ASN A 17 -0.13 -9.22 -15.25
CA ASN A 17 -0.67 -10.58 -15.44
C ASN A 17 -0.11 -11.56 -14.40
N MET A 18 1.15 -11.42 -14.00
CA MET A 18 1.71 -12.21 -12.90
C MET A 18 1.01 -11.87 -11.59
N PHE A 19 0.80 -10.58 -11.28
CA PHE A 19 0.12 -10.17 -10.06
C PHE A 19 -1.34 -10.64 -10.04
N ARG A 20 -2.09 -10.51 -11.15
CA ARG A 20 -3.46 -11.03 -11.27
C ARG A 20 -3.53 -12.54 -11.02
N ASN A 21 -2.58 -13.31 -11.58
CA ASN A 21 -2.52 -14.75 -11.39
C ASN A 21 -2.20 -15.14 -9.94
N LEU A 22 -1.48 -14.32 -9.20
CA LEU A 22 -1.11 -14.59 -7.82
C LEU A 22 -2.12 -14.09 -6.78
N GLN A 23 -3.12 -13.28 -7.17
CA GLN A 23 -4.09 -12.70 -6.23
C GLN A 23 -4.77 -13.76 -5.35
N SER A 24 -5.24 -14.85 -5.95
CA SER A 24 -5.91 -15.94 -5.23
C SER A 24 -4.98 -16.62 -4.22
N ASP A 25 -3.74 -16.87 -4.59
CA ASP A 25 -2.77 -17.54 -3.73
C ASP A 25 -2.31 -16.64 -2.60
N LEU A 26 -2.07 -15.35 -2.89
CA LEU A 26 -1.76 -14.33 -1.88
C LEU A 26 -2.89 -14.20 -0.85
N LEU A 27 -4.14 -14.17 -1.33
CA LEU A 27 -5.31 -14.13 -0.45
C LEU A 27 -5.42 -15.40 0.39
N SER A 28 -5.24 -16.56 -0.23
CA SER A 28 -5.31 -17.86 0.44
C SER A 28 -4.26 -18.00 1.54
N ASP A 29 -3.02 -17.61 1.27
CA ASP A 29 -1.95 -17.60 2.28
C ASP A 29 -2.35 -16.72 3.47
N PHE A 30 -2.87 -15.54 3.20
CA PHE A 30 -3.27 -14.60 4.25
C PHE A 30 -4.42 -15.14 5.09
N LEU A 31 -5.49 -15.64 4.47
CA LEU A 31 -6.66 -16.17 5.18
C LEU A 31 -6.34 -17.47 5.96
N ARG A 32 -5.44 -18.31 5.44
CA ARG A 32 -4.96 -19.48 6.19
C ARG A 32 -4.25 -19.07 7.48
N ALA A 33 -3.45 -18.01 7.44
CA ALA A 33 -2.76 -17.49 8.62
C ALA A 33 -3.70 -16.72 9.57
N HIS A 34 -4.79 -16.16 9.05
CA HIS A 34 -5.73 -15.31 9.76
C HIS A 34 -7.19 -15.69 9.46
N PRO A 35 -7.66 -16.88 9.91
CA PRO A 35 -8.99 -17.39 9.57
C PRO A 35 -10.12 -16.46 10.05
N ASP A 36 -9.87 -15.70 11.12
CA ASP A 36 -10.85 -14.77 11.70
C ASP A 36 -10.68 -13.34 11.20
N PHE A 37 -10.06 -13.15 10.03
CA PHE A 37 -9.72 -11.82 9.50
C PHE A 37 -10.89 -10.84 9.53
N GLN A 38 -12.11 -11.22 9.11
CA GLN A 38 -13.28 -10.36 9.10
C GLN A 38 -14.05 -10.32 10.44
N GLN A 39 -13.75 -11.20 11.37
CA GLN A 39 -14.49 -11.34 12.64
C GLN A 39 -13.94 -10.45 13.77
N GLY A 40 -13.03 -9.53 13.46
CA GLY A 40 -12.51 -8.58 14.45
C GLY A 40 -11.43 -9.13 15.38
N ALA A 41 -10.90 -10.33 15.11
CA ALA A 41 -9.78 -10.89 15.86
C ALA A 41 -8.61 -9.90 15.95
N ALA A 42 -8.00 -9.79 17.12
CA ALA A 42 -6.84 -8.96 17.33
C ALA A 42 -5.73 -9.39 16.38
N PHE A 43 -5.42 -8.51 15.44
CA PHE A 43 -4.42 -8.75 14.44
C PHE A 43 -3.07 -8.35 15.03
N SER A 44 -2.15 -9.28 15.24
CA SER A 44 -0.78 -8.96 15.61
C SER A 44 -0.03 -8.43 14.38
N SER A 45 -0.38 -7.26 13.95
CA SER A 45 0.36 -6.56 12.92
C SER A 45 1.48 -5.76 13.57
N VAL A 46 2.66 -5.83 12.99
CA VAL A 46 3.66 -4.81 13.27
C VAL A 46 3.09 -3.51 12.75
N ASN A 47 2.71 -2.63 13.65
CA ASN A 47 2.30 -1.28 13.29
C ASN A 47 3.55 -0.59 12.72
N TYR A 48 3.68 -0.55 11.39
CA TYR A 48 4.87 -0.06 10.71
C TYR A 48 5.12 1.43 10.98
N TYR A 49 4.07 2.12 11.36
CA TYR A 49 4.04 3.53 11.75
C TYR A 49 3.75 3.72 13.24
N ASN A 50 4.12 2.77 14.09
CA ASN A 50 4.37 3.11 15.46
C ASN A 50 5.58 4.07 15.45
N ASN A 51 5.32 5.32 15.14
CA ASN A 51 6.22 6.38 15.49
C ASN A 51 6.38 6.30 17.02
N PRO A 52 7.54 5.94 17.55
CA PRO A 52 7.75 5.88 18.99
C PRO A 52 7.58 7.24 19.67
N THR A 53 7.43 8.32 18.92
CA THR A 53 7.07 9.66 19.36
C THR A 53 5.57 9.98 19.20
N GLY A 54 4.76 9.08 18.70
CA GLY A 54 3.43 8.78 19.18
C GLY A 54 2.26 9.54 18.65
N ASP A 55 2.26 10.44 17.69
CA ASP A 55 1.01 11.05 17.24
C ASP A 55 0.61 10.59 15.82
N ASN A 56 0.11 9.36 15.71
CA ASN A 56 -0.50 8.84 14.49
C ASN A 56 -1.91 9.43 14.24
N SER A 57 -2.46 10.21 15.16
CA SER A 57 -3.77 10.87 15.03
C SER A 57 -3.82 11.84 13.86
N ARG A 58 -2.67 12.23 13.34
CA ARG A 58 -2.55 13.10 12.16
C ARG A 58 -2.71 12.37 10.84
N LEU A 59 -2.47 11.05 10.82
CA LEU A 59 -2.47 10.26 9.58
C LEU A 59 -3.79 9.52 9.36
N TYR A 60 -4.47 9.13 10.43
CA TYR A 60 -5.69 8.33 10.36
C TYR A 60 -6.85 8.96 11.12
N SER A 61 -8.06 8.55 10.70
CA SER A 61 -9.30 8.95 11.40
C SER A 61 -9.46 8.30 12.76
N LYS A 62 -8.79 7.18 13.02
CA LYS A 62 -8.82 6.45 14.29
C LYS A 62 -7.51 5.70 14.55
N GLU A 63 -7.23 5.39 15.80
CA GLU A 63 -6.07 4.60 16.19
C GLU A 63 -6.13 3.18 15.60
N HIS A 64 -4.98 2.64 15.20
CA HIS A 64 -4.84 1.30 14.59
C HIS A 64 -5.69 1.06 13.33
N ALA A 65 -6.10 2.11 12.64
CA ALA A 65 -6.95 2.02 11.46
C ALA A 65 -6.26 1.39 10.24
N TRP A 66 -4.96 1.56 10.14
CA TRP A 66 -4.14 0.95 9.09
C TRP A 66 -3.10 0.01 9.71
N LYS A 67 -3.14 -1.25 9.28
CA LYS A 67 -2.25 -2.30 9.76
C LYS A 67 -1.47 -2.88 8.59
N VAL A 68 -0.22 -3.28 8.84
CA VAL A 68 0.61 -3.96 7.85
C VAL A 68 1.23 -5.22 8.42
N SER A 69 1.36 -6.26 7.58
CA SER A 69 2.12 -7.46 7.89
C SER A 69 3.27 -7.58 6.90
N PRO A 70 4.50 -7.20 7.30
CA PRO A 70 5.62 -7.10 6.37
C PRO A 70 6.22 -8.47 6.06
N VAL A 71 6.42 -8.74 4.77
CA VAL A 71 7.23 -9.84 4.22
C VAL A 71 8.66 -9.36 3.98
N LYS A 72 8.80 -8.13 3.48
CA LYS A 72 10.08 -7.43 3.32
C LYS A 72 9.91 -5.98 3.74
N SER A 73 10.91 -5.45 4.36
CA SER A 73 11.03 -4.03 4.71
C SER A 73 12.39 -3.49 4.27
N PHE A 74 12.63 -2.21 4.49
CA PHE A 74 13.95 -1.59 4.27
C PHE A 74 15.08 -2.26 5.08
N LYS A 75 14.73 -3.05 6.10
CA LYS A 75 15.67 -3.85 6.90
C LYS A 75 15.95 -5.22 6.29
N GLY A 76 15.29 -5.58 5.18
CA GLY A 76 15.42 -6.86 4.49
C GLY A 76 14.19 -7.76 4.62
N MET A 77 14.35 -9.01 4.17
CA MET A 77 13.33 -10.05 4.26
C MET A 77 13.02 -10.39 5.71
N ASN A 78 11.76 -10.72 5.97
CA ASN A 78 11.31 -11.26 7.26
C ASN A 78 11.20 -12.80 7.16
N PRO A 79 12.22 -13.57 7.56
CA PRO A 79 12.19 -15.03 7.41
C PRO A 79 11.13 -15.71 8.29
N ALA A 80 10.67 -15.04 9.35
CA ALA A 80 9.66 -15.60 10.27
C ALA A 80 8.27 -15.79 9.62
N VAL A 81 8.02 -15.15 8.46
CA VAL A 81 6.75 -15.26 7.76
C VAL A 81 6.80 -16.15 6.51
N SER A 82 7.93 -16.83 6.25
CA SER A 82 8.10 -17.67 5.05
C SER A 82 7.07 -18.80 4.96
N ASP A 83 6.80 -19.47 6.07
CA ASP A 83 5.82 -20.54 6.15
C ASP A 83 4.38 -20.02 6.26
N MET A 84 4.24 -18.83 6.82
CA MET A 84 2.95 -18.16 6.99
C MET A 84 2.41 -17.65 5.64
N TYR A 85 3.27 -17.05 4.83
CA TYR A 85 2.94 -16.42 3.55
C TYR A 85 3.89 -16.87 2.44
N PRO A 86 3.91 -18.16 2.06
CA PRO A 86 4.89 -18.69 1.10
C PRO A 86 4.82 -18.03 -0.27
N THR A 87 3.62 -17.74 -0.78
CA THR A 87 3.45 -17.08 -2.08
C THR A 87 4.04 -15.66 -2.05
N ALA A 88 3.68 -14.87 -1.04
CA ALA A 88 4.18 -13.51 -0.90
C ALA A 88 5.70 -13.47 -0.66
N TYR A 89 6.20 -14.43 0.15
CA TYR A 89 7.64 -14.53 0.43
C TYR A 89 8.45 -14.84 -0.82
N ASN A 90 7.99 -15.80 -1.63
CA ASN A 90 8.66 -16.18 -2.87
C ASN A 90 8.59 -15.07 -3.92
N LEU A 91 7.43 -14.41 -4.07
CA LEU A 91 7.26 -13.26 -4.96
C LEU A 91 8.26 -12.14 -4.65
N VAL A 92 8.35 -11.75 -3.39
CA VAL A 92 9.25 -10.68 -2.95
C VAL A 92 10.72 -11.10 -3.09
N LYS A 93 11.03 -12.39 -2.83
CA LYS A 93 12.37 -12.95 -2.99
C LYS A 93 12.80 -12.98 -4.47
N GLU A 94 11.89 -13.26 -5.40
CA GLU A 94 12.16 -13.27 -6.84
C GLU A 94 12.61 -11.89 -7.34
N PHE A 95 11.99 -10.82 -6.89
CA PHE A 95 12.41 -9.45 -7.20
C PHE A 95 13.73 -9.03 -6.53
N GLY A 96 14.16 -9.74 -5.50
CA GLY A 96 15.45 -9.50 -4.86
C GLY A 96 15.64 -8.05 -4.40
N ASN A 97 16.70 -7.41 -4.88
CA ASN A 97 17.03 -6.02 -4.51
C ASN A 97 16.12 -4.97 -5.17
N ASP A 98 15.42 -5.33 -6.25
CA ASP A 98 14.48 -4.46 -6.92
C ASP A 98 13.16 -4.26 -6.16
N CYS A 99 12.90 -5.09 -5.16
CA CYS A 99 11.81 -4.90 -4.22
C CYS A 99 12.36 -4.40 -2.88
N VAL A 100 11.95 -3.23 -2.42
CA VAL A 100 12.37 -2.68 -1.11
C VAL A 100 11.32 -2.83 -0.02
N LEU A 101 10.07 -3.01 -0.41
CA LEU A 101 8.94 -3.27 0.49
C LEU A 101 8.02 -4.33 -0.14
N GLY A 102 7.59 -5.28 0.66
CA GLY A 102 6.50 -6.20 0.33
C GLY A 102 5.70 -6.49 1.60
N CYS A 103 4.41 -6.17 1.62
CA CYS A 103 3.59 -6.36 2.80
C CYS A 103 2.10 -6.50 2.48
N TYR A 104 1.39 -7.24 3.34
CA TYR A 104 -0.06 -7.14 3.41
C TYR A 104 -0.45 -5.85 4.10
N SER A 105 -1.44 -5.16 3.56
CA SER A 105 -1.95 -3.87 4.05
C SER A 105 -3.45 -3.97 4.27
N ILE A 106 -3.87 -3.66 5.49
CA ILE A 106 -5.25 -3.79 5.94
C ILE A 106 -5.79 -2.43 6.35
N PHE A 107 -6.94 -2.04 5.81
CA PHE A 107 -7.75 -0.97 6.37
C PHE A 107 -8.89 -1.55 7.18
N GLU A 108 -8.98 -1.12 8.43
CA GLU A 108 -10.11 -1.42 9.29
C GLU A 108 -11.40 -0.78 8.75
N PRO A 109 -12.59 -1.28 9.13
CA PRO A 109 -13.84 -0.62 8.82
C PRO A 109 -13.87 0.85 9.26
N ASN A 110 -14.54 1.71 8.48
CA ASN A 110 -14.71 3.13 8.80
C ASN A 110 -13.37 3.85 9.06
N THR A 111 -12.42 3.66 8.15
CA THR A 111 -11.06 4.21 8.22
C THR A 111 -10.82 5.24 7.12
N ILE A 112 -10.25 6.37 7.48
CA ILE A 112 -9.71 7.35 6.55
C ILE A 112 -8.21 7.47 6.80
N LEU A 113 -7.42 7.28 5.76
CA LEU A 113 -6.02 7.65 5.67
C LEU A 113 -5.96 9.02 5.01
N TYR A 114 -5.62 10.05 5.77
CA TYR A 114 -5.58 11.43 5.27
C TYR A 114 -4.53 11.63 4.19
N ARG A 115 -4.66 12.67 3.40
CA ARG A 115 -3.72 13.00 2.33
C ARG A 115 -2.31 13.20 2.89
N HIS A 116 -1.38 12.48 2.34
CA HIS A 116 0.02 12.51 2.76
C HIS A 116 0.94 12.10 1.59
N THR A 117 2.24 12.25 1.80
CA THR A 117 3.28 11.72 0.90
C THR A 117 4.03 10.60 1.59
N GLY A 118 4.43 9.57 0.85
CA GLY A 118 5.31 8.54 1.36
C GLY A 118 6.73 9.07 1.52
N VAL A 119 7.26 8.97 2.73
CA VAL A 119 8.64 9.41 3.02
C VAL A 119 9.69 8.35 2.70
N GLU A 120 9.26 7.13 2.54
CA GLU A 120 10.11 5.97 2.34
C GLU A 120 10.75 5.90 0.95
N ASN A 121 10.18 6.57 -0.05
CA ASN A 121 10.67 6.58 -1.44
C ASN A 121 11.24 7.94 -1.84
N ARG A 122 12.02 8.56 -0.98
CA ARG A 122 12.55 9.92 -1.19
C ARG A 122 13.43 10.08 -2.43
N ASP A 123 14.08 9.02 -2.85
CA ASP A 123 14.94 9.02 -4.01
C ASP A 123 14.19 8.81 -5.34
N ALA A 124 12.87 8.65 -5.28
CA ALA A 124 11.98 8.42 -6.41
C ALA A 124 12.38 7.25 -7.32
N LYS A 125 13.18 6.32 -6.81
CA LYS A 125 13.66 5.15 -7.56
C LYS A 125 12.65 4.02 -7.64
N HIS A 126 11.63 4.04 -6.78
CA HIS A 126 10.64 2.97 -6.67
C HIS A 126 9.26 3.48 -7.06
N ILE A 127 8.40 2.54 -7.41
CA ILE A 127 6.98 2.76 -7.61
C ILE A 127 6.20 1.82 -6.69
N ARG A 128 5.15 2.31 -6.07
CA ARG A 128 4.27 1.50 -5.23
C ARG A 128 3.21 0.84 -6.08
N ILE A 129 3.09 -0.48 -5.94
CA ILE A 129 2.09 -1.30 -6.60
C ILE A 129 1.10 -1.79 -5.55
N HIS A 130 -0.18 -1.65 -5.83
CA HIS A 130 -1.27 -2.20 -5.05
C HIS A 130 -1.89 -3.37 -5.81
N ILE A 131 -1.94 -4.52 -5.15
CA ILE A 131 -2.57 -5.74 -5.64
C ILE A 131 -3.80 -5.96 -4.74
N PRO A 132 -5.03 -5.62 -5.19
CA PRO A 132 -6.23 -5.84 -4.41
C PRO A 132 -6.45 -7.32 -4.15
N LEU A 133 -6.72 -7.72 -2.91
CA LEU A 133 -6.96 -9.12 -2.53
C LEU A 133 -8.38 -9.32 -2.01
N TYR A 134 -8.83 -8.44 -1.13
CA TYR A 134 -10.21 -8.39 -0.65
C TYR A 134 -10.62 -6.92 -0.52
N VAL A 135 -11.57 -6.52 -1.32
CA VAL A 135 -12.14 -5.17 -1.33
C VAL A 135 -13.62 -5.29 -1.11
N PRO A 136 -14.18 -4.83 0.03
CA PRO A 136 -15.60 -4.90 0.27
C PRO A 136 -16.38 -4.01 -0.71
N GLU A 137 -17.63 -4.37 -0.94
CA GLU A 137 -18.56 -3.50 -1.68
C GLU A 137 -18.91 -2.26 -0.86
N GLY A 138 -19.09 -1.12 -1.53
CA GLY A 138 -19.51 0.13 -0.91
C GLY A 138 -18.58 1.29 -1.11
N ASP A 139 -18.63 2.26 -0.19
CA ASP A 139 -17.81 3.46 -0.26
C ASP A 139 -16.38 3.16 0.23
N ILE A 140 -15.55 2.78 -0.70
CA ILE A 140 -14.13 2.51 -0.50
C ILE A 140 -13.33 3.04 -1.67
N GLY A 141 -12.24 3.75 -1.42
CA GLY A 141 -11.47 4.36 -2.50
C GLY A 141 -10.04 4.71 -2.12
N PHE A 142 -9.35 5.16 -3.15
CA PHE A 142 -8.00 5.68 -3.07
C PHE A 142 -7.88 6.90 -4.00
N GLU A 143 -7.05 7.84 -3.63
CA GLU A 143 -6.84 9.07 -4.40
C GLU A 143 -5.34 9.37 -4.51
N VAL A 144 -4.91 9.77 -5.68
CA VAL A 144 -3.55 10.28 -5.94
C VAL A 144 -3.66 11.60 -6.70
N GLU A 145 -3.20 12.71 -6.14
CA GLU A 145 -3.20 14.05 -6.78
C GLU A 145 -4.58 14.45 -7.35
N ASN A 146 -5.65 14.15 -6.65
CA ASN A 146 -7.06 14.34 -7.05
C ASN A 146 -7.58 13.34 -8.11
N GLU A 147 -6.82 12.33 -8.48
CA GLU A 147 -7.28 11.25 -9.32
C GLU A 147 -7.82 10.10 -8.45
N ILE A 148 -9.10 9.79 -8.59
CA ILE A 148 -9.72 8.66 -7.87
C ILE A 148 -9.32 7.34 -8.54
N VAL A 149 -8.84 6.41 -7.73
CA VAL A 149 -8.43 5.07 -8.15
C VAL A 149 -9.38 4.05 -7.55
N LEU A 150 -10.03 3.27 -8.41
CA LEU A 150 -10.85 2.14 -7.98
C LEU A 150 -9.97 0.94 -7.64
N TRP A 151 -10.48 0.08 -6.77
CA TRP A 151 -9.80 -1.15 -6.34
C TRP A 151 -10.20 -2.36 -7.19
N ASP A 152 -10.56 -2.13 -8.46
CA ASP A 152 -11.06 -3.14 -9.40
C ASP A 152 -9.96 -3.94 -10.07
N ASP A 153 -8.73 -3.42 -10.09
CA ASP A 153 -7.57 -4.08 -10.67
C ASP A 153 -6.26 -3.62 -9.97
N VAL A 154 -5.15 -4.23 -10.35
CA VAL A 154 -3.80 -3.84 -9.96
C VAL A 154 -3.52 -2.42 -10.47
N PHE A 155 -2.99 -1.59 -9.61
CA PHE A 155 -2.53 -0.26 -9.99
C PHE A 155 -1.20 0.08 -9.32
N SER A 156 -0.49 1.04 -9.90
CA SER A 156 0.74 1.57 -9.33
C SER A 156 0.76 3.09 -9.37
N PHE A 157 1.45 3.69 -8.43
CA PHE A 157 1.61 5.14 -8.33
C PHE A 157 2.92 5.54 -7.67
N ASN A 158 3.35 6.76 -7.92
CA ASN A 158 4.47 7.33 -7.20
C ASN A 158 4.01 7.79 -5.82
N ASN A 159 4.39 7.07 -4.76
CA ASN A 159 3.98 7.36 -3.39
C ASN A 159 4.57 8.66 -2.80
N GLN A 160 5.47 9.34 -3.50
CA GLN A 160 5.85 10.74 -3.18
C GLN A 160 4.76 11.75 -3.52
N LYS A 161 3.79 11.37 -4.38
CA LYS A 161 2.63 12.18 -4.69
C LYS A 161 1.66 12.19 -3.51
N LEU A 162 0.94 13.30 -3.33
CA LEU A 162 -0.13 13.38 -2.34
C LEU A 162 -1.18 12.31 -2.63
N HIS A 163 -1.42 11.46 -1.65
CA HIS A 163 -2.39 10.38 -1.77
C HIS A 163 -3.15 10.16 -0.46
N SER A 164 -4.33 9.62 -0.60
CA SER A 164 -5.23 9.28 0.50
C SER A 164 -6.00 8.02 0.21
N GLY A 165 -6.66 7.46 1.22
CA GLY A 165 -7.49 6.28 1.04
C GLY A 165 -8.56 6.22 2.12
N TRP A 166 -9.69 5.60 1.81
CA TRP A 166 -10.76 5.42 2.77
C TRP A 166 -11.43 4.06 2.63
N ASN A 167 -12.01 3.62 3.71
CA ASN A 167 -12.87 2.45 3.80
C ASN A 167 -14.04 2.81 4.71
N ASN A 168 -15.14 3.28 4.15
CA ASN A 168 -16.37 3.62 4.88
C ASN A 168 -17.34 2.44 4.96
N THR A 169 -16.86 1.22 4.70
CA THR A 169 -17.64 -0.01 4.84
C THR A 169 -17.52 -0.61 6.23
N ASN A 170 -18.29 -1.65 6.51
CA ASN A 170 -18.26 -2.40 7.77
C ASN A 170 -17.27 -3.60 7.74
N GLU A 171 -16.54 -3.77 6.65
CA GLU A 171 -15.61 -4.88 6.46
C GLU A 171 -14.18 -4.37 6.29
N ARG A 172 -13.19 -5.21 6.58
CA ARG A 172 -11.78 -4.92 6.36
C ARG A 172 -11.43 -5.02 4.88
N ARG A 173 -10.64 -4.07 4.37
CA ARG A 173 -10.00 -4.17 3.07
C ARG A 173 -8.61 -4.78 3.22
N LEU A 174 -8.24 -5.69 2.33
CA LEU A 174 -6.91 -6.29 2.23
C LEU A 174 -6.32 -6.07 0.85
N VAL A 175 -5.09 -5.54 0.79
CA VAL A 175 -4.27 -5.49 -0.42
C VAL A 175 -2.87 -5.99 -0.12
N PHE A 176 -2.15 -6.44 -1.14
CA PHE A 176 -0.72 -6.66 -1.05
C PHE A 176 0.01 -5.48 -1.71
N LEU A 177 0.99 -4.92 -1.01
CA LEU A 177 1.79 -3.79 -1.47
C LEU A 177 3.19 -4.26 -1.86
N LEU A 178 3.68 -3.74 -2.99
CA LEU A 178 5.07 -3.86 -3.41
C LEU A 178 5.63 -2.47 -3.73
N ASP A 179 6.84 -2.18 -3.26
CA ASP A 179 7.64 -1.07 -3.78
C ASP A 179 8.76 -1.66 -4.63
N LEU A 180 8.59 -1.55 -5.96
CA LEU A 180 9.55 -2.08 -6.94
C LEU A 180 10.37 -0.95 -7.57
N SER A 181 11.61 -1.29 -7.96
CA SER A 181 12.45 -0.41 -8.76
C SER A 181 11.73 0.04 -10.03
N ARG A 182 11.79 1.33 -10.33
CA ARG A 182 11.21 1.88 -11.56
C ARG A 182 11.90 1.32 -12.79
N GLU A 183 13.19 0.96 -12.67
CA GLU A 183 13.98 0.39 -13.75
C GLU A 183 13.40 -0.93 -14.23
N ILE A 184 13.12 -1.89 -13.33
CA ILE A 184 12.51 -3.17 -13.71
C ILE A 184 11.06 -3.02 -14.17
N CYS A 185 10.41 -1.92 -13.81
CA CYS A 185 9.05 -1.61 -14.24
C CYS A 185 9.00 -0.86 -15.59
N ASP A 186 10.13 -0.69 -16.28
CA ASP A 186 10.26 0.07 -17.53
C ASP A 186 9.76 1.52 -17.42
N LEU A 187 9.78 2.09 -16.23
CA LEU A 187 9.34 3.44 -15.97
C LEU A 187 10.51 4.42 -15.97
N PRO A 188 10.34 5.60 -16.54
CA PRO A 188 11.39 6.61 -16.52
C PRO A 188 11.69 7.04 -15.08
N PRO A 189 12.91 7.52 -14.80
CA PRO A 189 13.22 8.13 -13.52
C PRO A 189 12.19 9.19 -13.18
N ALA A 190 11.64 9.14 -11.97
CA ALA A 190 10.81 10.24 -11.48
C ALA A 190 11.73 11.41 -11.07
N PRO A 191 11.23 12.66 -11.13
CA PRO A 191 11.94 13.77 -10.53
C PRO A 191 12.25 13.42 -9.07
N ALA A 192 13.51 13.59 -8.68
CA ALA A 192 13.98 13.13 -7.37
C ALA A 192 13.36 13.86 -6.17
N TRP A 193 12.30 14.66 -6.41
CA TRP A 193 11.82 15.47 -5.31
C TRP A 193 10.44 16.11 -5.54
N TYR A 194 9.64 16.13 -4.48
CA TYR A 194 8.41 16.89 -4.38
C TYR A 194 8.64 18.10 -3.43
N PRO A 195 8.26 19.35 -3.83
CA PRO A 195 8.38 20.51 -2.95
C PRO A 195 7.60 20.29 -1.64
N GLY A 196 8.28 20.29 -0.51
CA GLY A 196 7.72 19.96 0.80
C GLY A 196 8.30 18.67 1.43
N ALA A 197 9.02 17.83 0.65
CA ALA A 197 9.66 16.64 1.18
C ALA A 197 10.95 16.90 1.97
N ASN A 198 11.44 18.16 2.02
CA ASN A 198 12.66 18.51 2.75
C ASN A 198 12.48 18.57 4.27
N ASP A 199 11.26 18.74 4.72
CA ASP A 199 10.97 18.70 6.13
C ASP A 199 10.64 17.24 6.46
N ASN A 200 11.29 16.67 7.45
CA ASN A 200 11.11 15.29 7.93
C ASN A 200 9.68 14.99 8.43
N VAL A 201 8.70 15.73 7.97
CA VAL A 201 7.30 15.68 8.36
C VAL A 201 6.49 15.36 7.10
N PRO A 202 5.69 14.28 7.08
CA PRO A 202 4.70 14.06 6.03
C PRO A 202 3.83 15.32 5.91
N VAL A 203 3.63 15.81 4.68
CA VAL A 203 2.65 16.88 4.45
C VAL A 203 1.27 16.29 4.63
N PHE A 204 0.56 16.69 5.66
CA PHE A 204 -0.81 16.30 5.94
C PHE A 204 -1.75 17.43 5.59
N GLU A 205 -2.66 17.19 4.68
CA GLU A 205 -3.80 18.07 4.47
C GLU A 205 -5.04 17.44 5.09
N LYS A 206 -5.59 18.05 6.14
CA LYS A 206 -6.90 17.67 6.72
C LYS A 206 -8.09 18.16 5.88
N THR A 207 -7.95 18.34 4.57
CA THR A 207 -8.82 19.22 3.79
C THR A 207 -9.86 18.51 2.92
N ARG A 208 -10.24 17.28 3.19
CA ARG A 208 -11.50 16.74 2.65
C ARG A 208 -12.28 16.01 3.71
N ASP A 209 -13.41 16.57 4.09
CA ASP A 209 -14.49 15.81 4.69
C ASP A 209 -15.01 14.83 3.64
N HIS A 210 -14.45 13.62 3.59
CA HIS A 210 -15.03 12.49 2.83
C HIS A 210 -16.35 12.00 3.47
N ALA A 211 -16.84 12.71 4.48
CA ALA A 211 -18.11 12.43 5.14
C ALA A 211 -19.34 12.93 4.37
N LEU A 212 -19.17 13.50 3.17
CA LEU A 212 -20.25 14.10 2.38
C LEU A 212 -20.18 13.72 0.89
N LEU A 213 -20.03 12.44 0.59
CA LEU A 213 -20.42 11.91 -0.74
C LEU A 213 -21.44 10.82 -0.58
#